data_0bc0c51c9d380f1d041e61e0dd81d8dd
#
_entry.id   0bc0c51c9d380f1d041e61e0dd81d8dd
#
_cell.length_a   1.000
_cell.length_b   1.000
_cell.length_c   1.000
_cell.angle_alpha   90.00
_cell.angle_beta   90.00
_cell.angle_gamma   90.00
#
_symmetry.space_group_name_H-M   'P 1'
#
loop_
_entity.id
_entity.type
_entity.pdbx_description
1 polymer ?
#
loop_
_entity_poly.entity_id
_entity_poly.type
_entity_poly.pdbx_seq_one_letter_code
_entity_poly.pdbx_strand_id
1 'polypeptide(L)'
;MIPKYARYFLPSGLFSVFVLMISGIWITTQRGGQDFNVFYHAWKLVLSGQASDIYNNSPDRFLYSPSFACLLSPLAWMPFHISFLFWNTLKIISLVLLFFILKPYAKNDNSLYLPLYLWSLIFISRPLLIDFQYGQINIFLLVFSLWALCSQTTLSWFFLGIVAVMKPLILPLLLIPWFERRKAAYISSLAGALLSILFPVVLGFQNFQTLLSQWYNALASKGFPLESHNQSVLALLYRLFSGKPIHIISYGPEPVQFGFNLFSEKTLFLLCIAWIIAVLVFFLKILITQKQSIQKYALLVGIILLPLHLVWKPYFVFSFPLAFLILRDLLFLQGRKMYKLFPIALTFTFMNLTGLDYIGTSLSGKFEALSIMMLAHLILIFYAYTAANHKDL
;
A
#
# COMPACT_ATOMS: atom_id res chain seq x y z
N MET A 1 -22.86 26.89 -8.24
CA MET A 1 -22.17 27.23 -9.52
C MET A 1 -20.85 26.46 -9.58
N ILE A 2 -20.65 25.69 -10.64
CA ILE A 2 -19.38 25.00 -10.87
C ILE A 2 -18.33 26.05 -11.22
N PRO A 3 -17.19 26.15 -10.53
CA PRO A 3 -16.13 27.08 -10.88
C PRO A 3 -15.69 26.92 -12.34
N LYS A 4 -15.39 28.00 -13.05
CA LYS A 4 -14.99 27.98 -14.49
C LYS A 4 -13.83 27.01 -14.77
N TYR A 5 -12.88 26.88 -13.83
CA TYR A 5 -11.74 25.96 -13.94
C TYR A 5 -12.15 24.47 -13.84
N ALA A 6 -13.31 24.12 -13.26
CA ALA A 6 -13.77 22.73 -13.21
C ALA A 6 -14.02 22.12 -14.59
N ARG A 7 -14.27 22.94 -15.63
CA ARG A 7 -14.44 22.49 -17.02
C ARG A 7 -13.17 21.87 -17.61
N TYR A 8 -11.99 22.25 -17.12
CA TYR A 8 -10.71 21.73 -17.59
C TYR A 8 -10.22 20.53 -16.78
N PHE A 9 -10.77 20.32 -15.58
CA PHE A 9 -10.37 19.24 -14.68
C PHE A 9 -10.69 17.85 -15.25
N LEU A 10 -11.81 17.67 -15.89
CA LEU A 10 -12.20 16.38 -16.45
C LEU A 10 -11.35 16.00 -17.68
N PRO A 11 -11.20 16.86 -18.71
CA PRO A 11 -10.36 16.52 -19.87
C PRO A 11 -8.91 16.27 -19.50
N SER A 12 -8.32 17.10 -18.61
CA SER A 12 -6.95 16.93 -18.18
C SER A 12 -6.76 15.67 -17.34
N GLY A 13 -7.72 15.33 -16.46
CA GLY A 13 -7.71 14.10 -15.70
C GLY A 13 -7.81 12.85 -16.59
N LEU A 14 -8.71 12.85 -17.56
CA LEU A 14 -8.85 11.75 -18.53
C LEU A 14 -7.57 11.57 -19.36
N PHE A 15 -7.01 12.65 -19.88
CA PHE A 15 -5.76 12.62 -20.63
C PHE A 15 -4.61 12.06 -19.78
N SER A 16 -4.45 12.53 -18.54
CA SER A 16 -3.38 12.07 -17.66
C SER A 16 -3.53 10.59 -17.28
N VAL A 17 -4.76 10.12 -16.99
CA VAL A 17 -5.01 8.70 -16.73
C VAL A 17 -4.78 7.85 -17.97
N PHE A 18 -5.15 8.33 -19.16
CA PHE A 18 -4.84 7.66 -20.42
C PHE A 18 -3.33 7.50 -20.62
N VAL A 19 -2.56 8.57 -20.41
CA VAL A 19 -1.08 8.52 -20.44
C VAL A 19 -0.53 7.54 -19.41
N LEU A 20 -1.06 7.55 -18.18
CA LEU A 20 -0.66 6.60 -17.13
C LEU A 20 -0.97 5.15 -17.52
N MET A 21 -2.12 4.88 -18.13
CA MET A 21 -2.48 3.53 -18.59
C MET A 21 -1.55 3.05 -19.71
N ILE A 22 -1.29 3.89 -20.71
CA ILE A 22 -0.35 3.56 -21.80
C ILE A 22 1.04 3.32 -21.23
N SER A 23 1.52 4.20 -20.35
CA SER A 23 2.81 4.04 -19.68
C SER A 23 2.86 2.74 -18.86
N GLY A 24 1.80 2.42 -18.13
CA GLY A 24 1.68 1.18 -17.35
C GLY A 24 1.73 -0.07 -18.25
N ILE A 25 1.01 -0.08 -19.36
CA ILE A 25 1.04 -1.16 -20.35
C ILE A 25 2.45 -1.29 -20.95
N TRP A 26 3.04 -0.19 -21.37
CA TRP A 26 4.39 -0.16 -21.95
C TRP A 26 5.44 -0.70 -20.97
N ILE A 27 5.43 -0.20 -19.74
CA ILE A 27 6.33 -0.65 -18.67
C ILE A 27 6.14 -2.15 -18.40
N THR A 28 4.89 -2.61 -18.35
CA THR A 28 4.53 -4.02 -18.15
C THR A 28 5.11 -4.91 -19.25
N THR A 29 5.08 -4.47 -20.51
CA THR A 29 5.60 -5.26 -21.63
C THR A 29 7.13 -5.28 -21.71
N GLN A 30 7.82 -4.22 -21.27
CA GLN A 30 9.28 -4.08 -21.41
C GLN A 30 10.08 -4.52 -20.18
N ARG A 31 9.59 -4.29 -18.98
CA ARG A 31 10.34 -4.47 -17.72
C ARG A 31 9.54 -5.17 -16.62
N GLY A 32 8.39 -5.74 -16.96
CA GLY A 32 7.40 -6.11 -15.97
C GLY A 32 7.66 -7.40 -15.23
N GLY A 33 7.15 -7.44 -14.00
CA GLY A 33 6.90 -8.68 -13.29
C GLY A 33 8.01 -9.19 -12.40
N GLN A 34 8.88 -8.34 -11.83
CA GLN A 34 9.90 -8.82 -10.88
C GLN A 34 9.28 -9.61 -9.73
N ASP A 35 8.37 -8.99 -8.97
CA ASP A 35 7.70 -9.69 -7.87
C ASP A 35 6.65 -10.69 -8.39
N PHE A 36 6.02 -10.40 -9.53
CA PHE A 36 5.12 -11.35 -10.17
C PHE A 36 5.82 -12.64 -10.59
N ASN A 37 7.09 -12.57 -10.99
CA ASN A 37 7.88 -13.76 -11.30
C ASN A 37 8.05 -14.66 -10.07
N VAL A 38 8.27 -14.06 -8.89
CA VAL A 38 8.33 -14.78 -7.61
C VAL A 38 6.99 -15.49 -7.33
N PHE A 39 5.87 -14.80 -7.56
CA PHE A 39 4.53 -15.38 -7.37
C PHE A 39 4.27 -16.50 -8.36
N TYR A 40 4.54 -16.26 -9.63
CA TYR A 40 4.32 -17.22 -10.70
C TYR A 40 5.16 -18.50 -10.51
N HIS A 41 6.41 -18.36 -10.05
CA HIS A 41 7.25 -19.48 -9.70
C HIS A 41 6.67 -20.30 -8.53
N ALA A 42 6.24 -19.62 -7.45
CA ALA A 42 5.59 -20.27 -6.33
C ALA A 42 4.31 -21.01 -6.75
N TRP A 43 3.49 -20.41 -7.63
CA TRP A 43 2.29 -21.07 -8.19
C TRP A 43 2.62 -22.30 -9.03
N LYS A 44 3.70 -22.26 -9.82
CA LYS A 44 4.18 -23.42 -10.56
C LYS A 44 4.62 -24.57 -9.65
N LEU A 45 5.33 -24.26 -8.56
CA LEU A 45 5.72 -25.28 -7.58
C LEU A 45 4.49 -25.94 -6.94
N VAL A 46 3.43 -25.18 -6.65
CA VAL A 46 2.16 -25.76 -6.17
C VAL A 46 1.56 -26.71 -7.21
N LEU A 47 1.46 -26.29 -8.46
CA LEU A 47 0.86 -27.11 -9.54
C LEU A 47 1.66 -28.37 -9.87
N SER A 48 2.98 -28.33 -9.71
CA SER A 48 3.87 -29.48 -9.95
C SER A 48 3.98 -30.45 -8.76
N GLY A 49 3.25 -30.19 -7.65
CA GLY A 49 3.33 -31.01 -6.44
C GLY A 49 4.59 -30.77 -5.58
N GLN A 50 5.36 -29.71 -5.88
CA GLN A 50 6.60 -29.33 -5.19
C GLN A 50 6.37 -28.18 -4.22
N ALA A 51 5.21 -28.11 -3.58
CA ALA A 51 4.82 -27.00 -2.71
C ALA A 51 5.79 -26.77 -1.54
N SER A 52 6.47 -27.81 -1.04
CA SER A 52 7.51 -27.71 0.01
C SER A 52 8.69 -26.79 -0.35
N ASP A 53 8.89 -26.53 -1.64
CA ASP A 53 10.04 -25.77 -2.13
C ASP A 53 9.77 -24.29 -2.33
N ILE A 54 8.54 -23.83 -2.08
CA ILE A 54 8.11 -22.44 -2.31
C ILE A 54 9.03 -21.41 -1.62
N TYR A 55 9.48 -21.71 -0.40
CA TYR A 55 10.31 -20.79 0.39
C TYR A 55 11.81 -21.03 0.22
N ASN A 56 12.22 -22.15 -0.36
CA ASN A 56 13.62 -22.54 -0.48
C ASN A 56 14.19 -22.26 -1.87
N ASN A 57 13.40 -22.46 -2.93
CA ASN A 57 13.86 -22.44 -4.33
C ASN A 57 13.37 -21.23 -5.12
N SER A 58 12.86 -20.19 -4.47
CA SER A 58 12.50 -18.96 -5.18
C SER A 58 13.74 -18.14 -5.53
N PRO A 59 13.91 -17.64 -6.77
CA PRO A 59 15.03 -16.78 -7.18
C PRO A 59 15.12 -15.50 -6.33
N ASP A 60 13.96 -15.00 -5.87
CA ASP A 60 13.81 -14.00 -4.81
C ASP A 60 12.93 -14.60 -3.72
N ARG A 61 13.14 -14.19 -2.46
CA ARG A 61 12.41 -14.81 -1.33
C ARG A 61 10.90 -14.55 -1.43
N PHE A 62 10.14 -15.64 -1.57
CA PHE A 62 8.68 -15.59 -1.41
C PHE A 62 8.32 -15.32 0.06
N LEU A 63 7.58 -14.23 0.32
CA LEU A 63 7.25 -13.78 1.68
C LEU A 63 5.75 -13.80 1.99
N TYR A 64 4.95 -14.17 1.02
CA TYR A 64 3.49 -14.24 1.16
C TYR A 64 3.09 -15.54 1.86
N SER A 65 1.85 -15.59 2.37
CA SER A 65 1.36 -16.81 3.02
C SER A 65 1.26 -17.99 2.02
N PRO A 66 1.31 -19.23 2.52
CA PRO A 66 1.10 -20.40 1.68
C PRO A 66 -0.26 -20.37 0.95
N SER A 67 -1.29 -19.79 1.58
CA SER A 67 -2.61 -19.64 0.96
C SER A 67 -2.59 -18.75 -0.30
N PHE A 68 -1.74 -17.72 -0.33
CA PHE A 68 -1.56 -16.92 -1.54
C PHE A 68 -1.05 -17.78 -2.71
N ALA A 69 -0.06 -18.62 -2.46
CA ALA A 69 0.46 -19.53 -3.48
C ALA A 69 -0.60 -20.55 -3.92
N CYS A 70 -1.30 -21.17 -2.97
CA CYS A 70 -2.29 -22.22 -3.28
C CYS A 70 -3.53 -21.68 -4.01
N LEU A 71 -4.13 -20.57 -3.52
CA LEU A 71 -5.35 -20.01 -4.09
C LEU A 71 -5.15 -19.48 -5.50
N LEU A 72 -3.98 -18.93 -5.79
CA LEU A 72 -3.69 -18.28 -7.07
C LEU A 72 -2.87 -19.16 -8.02
N SER A 73 -2.48 -20.37 -7.61
CA SER A 73 -1.77 -21.32 -8.47
C SER A 73 -2.43 -21.58 -9.82
N PRO A 74 -3.78 -21.60 -9.99
CA PRO A 74 -4.38 -21.78 -11.31
C PRO A 74 -3.95 -20.73 -12.35
N LEU A 75 -3.48 -19.55 -11.91
CA LEU A 75 -2.93 -18.54 -12.83
C LEU A 75 -1.65 -19.03 -13.54
N ALA A 76 -0.92 -19.96 -12.96
CA ALA A 76 0.28 -20.52 -13.57
C ALA A 76 -0.01 -21.62 -14.63
N TRP A 77 -1.28 -21.97 -14.90
CA TRP A 77 -1.65 -22.73 -16.10
C TRP A 77 -1.45 -21.92 -17.39
N MET A 78 -1.57 -20.58 -17.28
CA MET A 78 -1.29 -19.68 -18.40
C MET A 78 0.22 -19.46 -18.55
N PRO A 79 0.74 -19.20 -19.76
CA PRO A 79 2.10 -18.69 -19.95
C PRO A 79 2.34 -17.39 -19.15
N PHE A 80 3.56 -17.18 -18.68
CA PHE A 80 3.93 -16.06 -17.81
C PHE A 80 3.35 -14.71 -18.26
N HIS A 81 3.57 -14.35 -19.54
CA HIS A 81 3.12 -13.04 -20.06
C HIS A 81 1.60 -12.90 -20.08
N ILE A 82 0.86 -13.97 -20.36
CA ILE A 82 -0.61 -13.97 -20.35
C ILE A 82 -1.12 -13.86 -18.92
N SER A 83 -0.54 -14.63 -18.00
CA SER A 83 -0.85 -14.57 -16.57
C SER A 83 -0.59 -13.18 -16.00
N PHE A 84 0.54 -12.56 -16.36
CA PHE A 84 0.89 -11.22 -15.90
C PHE A 84 -0.05 -10.14 -16.49
N LEU A 85 -0.40 -10.24 -17.76
CA LEU A 85 -1.39 -9.35 -18.36
C LEU A 85 -2.76 -9.51 -17.69
N PHE A 86 -3.21 -10.73 -17.44
CA PHE A 86 -4.45 -11.03 -16.73
C PHE A 86 -4.44 -10.44 -15.32
N TRP A 87 -3.34 -10.62 -14.57
CA TRP A 87 -3.14 -10.04 -13.24
C TRP A 87 -3.29 -8.52 -13.24
N ASN A 88 -2.65 -7.84 -14.17
CA ASN A 88 -2.74 -6.38 -14.27
C ASN A 88 -4.13 -5.92 -14.77
N THR A 89 -4.81 -6.70 -15.60
CA THR A 89 -6.21 -6.44 -15.98
C THR A 89 -7.13 -6.51 -14.77
N LEU A 90 -6.96 -7.50 -13.89
CA LEU A 90 -7.72 -7.58 -12.63
C LEU A 90 -7.48 -6.37 -11.73
N LYS A 91 -6.28 -5.80 -11.70
CA LYS A 91 -6.01 -4.56 -10.97
C LYS A 91 -6.77 -3.36 -11.56
N ILE A 92 -6.84 -3.24 -12.89
CA ILE A 92 -7.63 -2.19 -13.54
C ILE A 92 -9.12 -2.35 -13.17
N ILE A 93 -9.66 -3.56 -13.25
CA ILE A 93 -11.04 -3.85 -12.83
C ILE A 93 -11.23 -3.47 -11.36
N SER A 94 -10.27 -3.77 -10.49
CA SER A 94 -10.31 -3.42 -9.06
C SER A 94 -10.34 -1.90 -8.85
N LEU A 95 -9.59 -1.12 -9.63
CA LEU A 95 -9.66 0.35 -9.58
C LEU A 95 -11.01 0.86 -10.08
N VAL A 96 -11.60 0.24 -11.12
CA VAL A 96 -12.96 0.58 -11.56
C VAL A 96 -13.98 0.27 -10.46
N LEU A 97 -13.86 -0.86 -9.77
CA LEU A 97 -14.71 -1.19 -8.60
C LEU A 97 -14.53 -0.16 -7.47
N LEU A 98 -13.30 0.27 -7.20
CA LEU A 98 -13.00 1.31 -6.23
C LEU A 98 -13.71 2.63 -6.54
N PHE A 99 -13.82 2.99 -7.83
CA PHE A 99 -14.63 4.14 -8.25
C PHE A 99 -16.07 4.02 -7.75
N PHE A 100 -16.72 2.89 -7.91
CA PHE A 100 -18.11 2.71 -7.46
C PHE A 100 -18.20 2.65 -5.92
N ILE A 101 -17.24 2.06 -5.24
CA ILE A 101 -17.19 1.98 -3.75
C ILE A 101 -17.12 3.38 -3.14
N LEU A 102 -16.36 4.30 -3.73
CA LEU A 102 -16.16 5.64 -3.17
C LEU A 102 -17.20 6.67 -3.63
N LYS A 103 -17.99 6.37 -4.66
CA LYS A 103 -19.00 7.30 -5.21
C LYS A 103 -19.95 7.88 -4.15
N PRO A 104 -20.47 7.12 -3.16
CA PRO A 104 -21.36 7.67 -2.11
C PRO A 104 -20.68 8.71 -1.21
N TYR A 105 -19.35 8.78 -1.20
CA TYR A 105 -18.57 9.69 -0.36
C TYR A 105 -18.07 10.94 -1.07
N ALA A 106 -18.34 11.06 -2.37
CA ALA A 106 -18.26 12.33 -3.08
C ALA A 106 -19.39 13.23 -2.60
N LYS A 107 -19.08 14.42 -2.08
CA LYS A 107 -20.11 15.41 -1.69
C LYS A 107 -21.08 15.60 -2.86
N ASN A 108 -22.29 16.06 -2.58
CA ASN A 108 -23.52 16.13 -3.40
C ASN A 108 -23.42 16.51 -4.90
N ASP A 109 -22.23 16.78 -5.44
CA ASP A 109 -22.04 17.11 -6.87
C ASP A 109 -21.43 15.92 -7.63
N ASN A 110 -22.31 15.11 -8.22
CA ASN A 110 -21.90 13.96 -9.05
C ASN A 110 -21.04 14.37 -10.26
N SER A 111 -21.12 15.62 -10.72
CA SER A 111 -20.37 16.09 -11.90
C SER A 111 -18.86 16.20 -11.62
N LEU A 112 -18.47 16.45 -10.37
CA LEU A 112 -17.06 16.57 -9.96
C LEU A 112 -16.47 15.25 -9.46
N TYR A 113 -17.27 14.19 -9.32
CA TYR A 113 -16.78 12.94 -8.76
C TYR A 113 -15.74 12.24 -9.66
N LEU A 114 -16.02 12.12 -10.95
CA LEU A 114 -15.07 11.51 -11.88
C LEU A 114 -13.74 12.28 -11.93
N PRO A 115 -13.71 13.62 -12.11
CA PRO A 115 -12.48 14.38 -11.98
C PRO A 115 -11.74 14.16 -10.67
N LEU A 116 -12.44 14.18 -9.53
CA LEU A 116 -11.85 13.95 -8.22
C LEU A 116 -11.17 12.58 -8.15
N TYR A 117 -11.85 11.53 -8.61
CA TYR A 117 -11.31 10.18 -8.62
C TYR A 117 -10.05 10.07 -9.49
N LEU A 118 -10.10 10.61 -10.73
CA LEU A 118 -8.96 10.59 -11.64
C LEU A 118 -7.76 11.35 -11.08
N TRP A 119 -7.97 12.52 -10.51
CA TRP A 119 -6.90 13.30 -9.88
C TRP A 119 -6.33 12.62 -8.64
N SER A 120 -7.13 11.85 -7.92
CA SER A 120 -6.64 11.04 -6.79
C SER A 120 -5.71 9.91 -7.26
N LEU A 121 -6.00 9.29 -8.41
CA LEU A 121 -5.08 8.32 -9.04
C LEU A 121 -3.78 8.99 -9.52
N ILE A 122 -3.88 10.18 -10.13
CA ILE A 122 -2.71 10.96 -10.56
C ILE A 122 -1.85 11.34 -9.36
N PHE A 123 -2.48 11.66 -8.22
CA PHE A 123 -1.77 12.03 -7.01
C PHE A 123 -0.85 10.93 -6.47
N ILE A 124 -1.16 9.68 -6.74
CA ILE A 124 -0.36 8.51 -6.36
C ILE A 124 0.19 7.77 -7.59
N SER A 125 0.38 8.45 -8.70
CA SER A 125 0.71 7.81 -9.99
C SER A 125 1.98 6.97 -9.94
N ARG A 126 3.05 7.44 -9.31
CA ARG A 126 4.31 6.68 -9.21
C ARG A 126 4.17 5.40 -8.41
N PRO A 127 3.62 5.37 -7.17
CA PRO A 127 3.35 4.13 -6.45
C PRO A 127 2.45 3.17 -7.25
N LEU A 128 1.44 3.72 -7.91
CA LEU A 128 0.50 2.95 -8.72
C LEU A 128 1.20 2.27 -9.89
N LEU A 129 2.00 3.01 -10.67
CA LEU A 129 2.76 2.46 -11.81
C LEU A 129 3.78 1.42 -11.37
N ILE A 130 4.46 1.64 -10.22
CA ILE A 130 5.41 0.66 -9.68
C ILE A 130 4.68 -0.61 -9.22
N ASP A 131 3.47 -0.51 -8.65
CA ASP A 131 2.66 -1.67 -8.30
C ASP A 131 2.28 -2.50 -9.55
N PHE A 132 1.90 -1.84 -10.64
CA PHE A 132 1.66 -2.51 -11.93
C PHE A 132 2.92 -3.15 -12.49
N GLN A 133 4.03 -2.42 -12.51
CA GLN A 133 5.31 -2.85 -13.06
C GLN A 133 5.85 -4.09 -12.36
N TYR A 134 5.84 -4.11 -11.02
CA TYR A 134 6.33 -5.25 -10.24
C TYR A 134 5.31 -6.40 -10.13
N GLY A 135 4.06 -6.15 -10.48
CA GLY A 135 3.00 -7.13 -10.33
C GLY A 135 2.56 -7.32 -8.87
N GLN A 136 2.72 -6.29 -8.03
CA GLN A 136 2.39 -6.34 -6.61
C GLN A 136 0.87 -6.51 -6.35
N ILE A 137 0.52 -6.93 -5.14
CA ILE A 137 -0.87 -7.20 -4.70
C ILE A 137 -1.54 -5.96 -4.04
N ASN A 138 -0.81 -4.86 -3.81
CA ASN A 138 -1.26 -3.79 -2.91
C ASN A 138 -2.55 -3.09 -3.37
N ILE A 139 -2.77 -2.99 -4.69
CA ILE A 139 -4.03 -2.45 -5.25
C ILE A 139 -5.22 -3.31 -4.80
N PHE A 140 -5.11 -4.64 -4.86
CA PHE A 140 -6.17 -5.53 -4.38
C PHE A 140 -6.41 -5.35 -2.89
N LEU A 141 -5.35 -5.31 -2.08
CA LEU A 141 -5.45 -5.10 -0.63
C LEU A 141 -6.16 -3.77 -0.31
N LEU A 142 -5.82 -2.69 -1.02
CA LEU A 142 -6.47 -1.39 -0.88
C LEU A 142 -7.97 -1.49 -1.20
N VAL A 143 -8.31 -2.10 -2.34
CA VAL A 143 -9.70 -2.20 -2.79
C VAL A 143 -10.54 -3.05 -1.85
N PHE A 144 -10.05 -4.23 -1.42
CA PHE A 144 -10.75 -5.07 -0.44
C PHE A 144 -10.89 -4.37 0.91
N SER A 145 -9.86 -3.61 1.37
CA SER A 145 -9.94 -2.83 2.60
C SER A 145 -11.04 -1.77 2.52
N LEU A 146 -11.06 -0.96 1.47
CA LEU A 146 -12.06 0.08 1.30
C LEU A 146 -13.45 -0.51 1.01
N TRP A 147 -13.55 -1.63 0.30
CA TRP A 147 -14.82 -2.32 0.13
C TRP A 147 -15.41 -2.76 1.47
N ALA A 148 -14.64 -3.43 2.32
CA ALA A 148 -15.10 -3.86 3.63
C ALA A 148 -15.50 -2.68 4.53
N LEU A 149 -14.68 -1.62 4.56
CA LEU A 149 -14.90 -0.45 5.40
C LEU A 149 -16.10 0.39 4.93
N CYS A 150 -16.30 0.52 3.63
CA CYS A 150 -17.33 1.38 3.06
C CYS A 150 -18.68 0.67 2.87
N SER A 151 -18.70 -0.57 2.35
CA SER A 151 -19.94 -1.32 2.12
C SER A 151 -20.51 -1.93 3.40
N GLN A 152 -19.59 -2.26 4.33
CA GLN A 152 -19.92 -2.80 5.65
C GLN A 152 -20.71 -4.15 5.62
N THR A 153 -20.72 -4.85 4.50
CA THR A 153 -21.37 -6.15 4.37
C THR A 153 -20.54 -7.26 5.01
N THR A 154 -21.17 -8.32 5.49
CA THR A 154 -20.44 -9.50 6.02
C THR A 154 -19.56 -10.14 4.96
N LEU A 155 -20.02 -10.17 3.70
CA LEU A 155 -19.26 -10.71 2.58
C LEU A 155 -17.95 -9.94 2.34
N SER A 156 -17.97 -8.61 2.36
CA SER A 156 -16.76 -7.81 2.17
C SER A 156 -15.74 -8.03 3.28
N TRP A 157 -16.20 -8.20 4.52
CA TRP A 157 -15.34 -8.52 5.65
C TRP A 157 -14.76 -9.95 5.57
N PHE A 158 -15.52 -10.91 5.06
CA PHE A 158 -15.03 -12.27 4.79
C PHE A 158 -13.84 -12.24 3.80
N PHE A 159 -13.99 -11.54 2.69
CA PHE A 159 -12.90 -11.42 1.72
C PHE A 159 -11.72 -10.60 2.26
N LEU A 160 -11.97 -9.56 3.07
CA LEU A 160 -10.89 -8.85 3.74
C LEU A 160 -10.09 -9.79 4.65
N GLY A 161 -10.75 -10.69 5.38
CA GLY A 161 -10.09 -11.72 6.18
C GLY A 161 -9.16 -12.61 5.34
N ILE A 162 -9.63 -13.09 4.18
CA ILE A 162 -8.82 -13.90 3.27
C ILE A 162 -7.56 -13.16 2.83
N VAL A 163 -7.71 -11.94 2.30
CA VAL A 163 -6.57 -11.21 1.72
C VAL A 163 -5.62 -10.65 2.79
N ALA A 164 -6.11 -10.44 4.02
CA ALA A 164 -5.29 -10.01 5.14
C ALA A 164 -4.27 -11.08 5.57
N VAL A 165 -4.61 -12.35 5.43
CA VAL A 165 -3.68 -13.47 5.67
C VAL A 165 -2.68 -13.60 4.54
N MET A 166 -3.10 -13.36 3.29
CA MET A 166 -2.19 -13.43 2.13
C MET A 166 -1.00 -12.49 2.29
N LYS A 167 -1.25 -11.27 2.79
CA LYS A 167 -0.23 -10.29 3.14
C LYS A 167 -0.60 -9.61 4.45
N PRO A 168 0.07 -9.92 5.57
CA PRO A 168 -0.33 -9.48 6.92
C PRO A 168 -0.36 -7.97 7.16
N LEU A 169 0.04 -7.17 6.20
CA LEU A 169 0.03 -5.70 6.23
C LEU A 169 -1.30 -5.11 6.74
N ILE A 170 -2.44 -5.67 6.31
CA ILE A 170 -3.77 -5.13 6.60
C ILE A 170 -4.50 -5.84 7.75
N LEU A 171 -3.84 -6.78 8.45
CA LEU A 171 -4.43 -7.48 9.61
C LEU A 171 -5.02 -6.54 10.67
N PRO A 172 -4.40 -5.39 11.01
CA PRO A 172 -4.97 -4.47 11.99
C PRO A 172 -6.38 -3.98 11.66
N LEU A 173 -6.75 -3.94 10.36
CA LEU A 173 -8.08 -3.52 9.94
C LEU A 173 -9.18 -4.50 10.37
N LEU A 174 -8.85 -5.78 10.62
CA LEU A 174 -9.81 -6.78 11.08
C LEU A 174 -10.33 -6.50 12.51
N LEU A 175 -9.67 -5.62 13.26
CA LEU A 175 -10.12 -5.18 14.56
C LEU A 175 -11.29 -4.17 14.50
N ILE A 176 -11.45 -3.48 13.38
CA ILE A 176 -12.42 -2.39 13.24
C ILE A 176 -13.85 -2.84 13.53
N PRO A 177 -14.38 -3.96 13.00
CA PRO A 177 -15.73 -4.40 13.27
C PRO A 177 -15.98 -4.72 14.75
N TRP A 178 -14.96 -5.19 15.47
CA TRP A 178 -15.05 -5.42 16.93
C TRP A 178 -15.31 -4.13 17.68
N PHE A 179 -14.51 -3.11 17.45
CA PHE A 179 -14.65 -1.80 18.09
C PHE A 179 -15.93 -1.06 17.66
N GLU A 180 -16.40 -1.30 16.46
CA GLU A 180 -17.66 -0.76 15.93
C GLU A 180 -18.89 -1.59 16.36
N ARG A 181 -18.71 -2.61 17.22
CA ARG A 181 -19.76 -3.51 17.74
C ARG A 181 -20.51 -4.27 16.64
N ARG A 182 -19.86 -4.56 15.53
CA ARG A 182 -20.41 -5.25 14.37
C ARG A 182 -20.02 -6.74 14.40
N LYS A 183 -20.63 -7.49 15.33
CA LYS A 183 -20.28 -8.89 15.61
C LYS A 183 -20.28 -9.78 14.37
N ALA A 184 -21.31 -9.68 13.51
CA ALA A 184 -21.41 -10.51 12.30
C ALA A 184 -20.24 -10.23 11.32
N ALA A 185 -19.86 -8.95 11.13
CA ALA A 185 -18.72 -8.57 10.29
C ALA A 185 -17.39 -9.07 10.88
N TYR A 186 -17.23 -8.98 12.21
CA TYR A 186 -16.04 -9.47 12.91
C TYR A 186 -15.91 -10.99 12.76
N ILE A 187 -16.97 -11.74 13.04
CA ILE A 187 -16.97 -13.21 12.88
C ILE A 187 -16.69 -13.58 11.42
N SER A 188 -17.28 -12.87 10.47
CA SER A 188 -17.08 -13.10 9.04
C SER A 188 -15.62 -12.87 8.63
N SER A 189 -14.97 -11.82 9.13
CA SER A 189 -13.56 -11.55 8.85
C SER A 189 -12.63 -12.61 9.45
N LEU A 190 -12.92 -13.08 10.65
CA LEU A 190 -12.18 -14.19 11.28
C LEU A 190 -12.40 -15.50 10.53
N ALA A 191 -13.61 -15.77 10.07
CA ALA A 191 -13.90 -16.96 9.26
C ALA A 191 -13.11 -16.94 7.93
N GLY A 192 -13.07 -15.79 7.24
CA GLY A 192 -12.25 -15.61 6.04
C GLY A 192 -10.76 -15.79 6.31
N ALA A 193 -10.26 -15.22 7.39
CA ALA A 193 -8.86 -15.38 7.79
C ALA A 193 -8.53 -16.84 8.12
N LEU A 194 -9.39 -17.52 8.88
CA LEU A 194 -9.22 -18.93 9.22
C LEU A 194 -9.25 -19.82 7.98
N LEU A 195 -10.21 -19.60 7.07
CA LEU A 195 -10.26 -20.32 5.81
C LEU A 195 -8.97 -20.12 5.02
N SER A 196 -8.47 -18.88 4.94
CA SER A 196 -7.22 -18.60 4.25
C SER A 196 -6.03 -19.32 4.89
N ILE A 197 -5.90 -19.32 6.23
CA ILE A 197 -4.83 -20.03 6.92
C ILE A 197 -4.90 -21.54 6.66
N LEU A 198 -6.09 -22.11 6.69
CA LEU A 198 -6.30 -23.55 6.55
C LEU A 198 -6.30 -24.04 5.10
N PHE A 199 -6.47 -23.14 4.13
CA PHE A 199 -6.59 -23.53 2.71
C PHE A 199 -5.44 -24.44 2.23
N PRO A 200 -4.17 -24.21 2.59
CA PRO A 200 -3.06 -25.09 2.17
C PRO A 200 -3.16 -26.54 2.66
N VAL A 201 -4.07 -26.87 3.58
CA VAL A 201 -4.34 -28.26 4.01
C VAL A 201 -4.77 -29.15 2.83
N VAL A 202 -5.32 -28.55 1.76
CA VAL A 202 -5.66 -29.29 0.51
C VAL A 202 -4.45 -29.96 -0.14
N LEU A 203 -3.23 -29.50 0.18
CA LEU A 203 -1.96 -30.10 -0.26
C LEU A 203 -1.49 -31.26 0.64
N GLY A 204 -2.27 -31.62 1.67
CA GLY A 204 -1.92 -32.58 2.70
C GLY A 204 -1.45 -31.91 4.00
N PHE A 205 -1.78 -32.52 5.13
CA PHE A 205 -1.53 -31.94 6.44
C PHE A 205 -0.04 -31.76 6.76
N GLN A 206 0.81 -32.69 6.34
CA GLN A 206 2.26 -32.62 6.52
C GLN A 206 2.86 -31.45 5.72
N ASN A 207 2.44 -31.26 4.48
CA ASN A 207 2.86 -30.13 3.66
C ASN A 207 2.40 -28.79 4.28
N PHE A 208 1.18 -28.74 4.82
CA PHE A 208 0.65 -27.57 5.51
C PHE A 208 1.52 -27.14 6.70
N GLN A 209 1.89 -28.07 7.58
CA GLN A 209 2.76 -27.78 8.72
C GLN A 209 4.14 -27.26 8.27
N THR A 210 4.74 -27.94 7.28
CA THR A 210 6.03 -27.53 6.71
C THR A 210 5.95 -26.13 6.12
N LEU A 211 4.93 -25.82 5.32
CA LEU A 211 4.74 -24.51 4.69
C LEU A 211 4.55 -23.40 5.71
N LEU A 212 3.79 -23.61 6.78
CA LEU A 212 3.62 -22.61 7.83
C LEU A 212 4.93 -22.33 8.56
N SER A 213 5.68 -23.38 8.90
CA SER A 213 7.00 -23.22 9.55
C SER A 213 7.98 -22.47 8.65
N GLN A 214 8.04 -22.83 7.37
CA GLN A 214 8.91 -22.17 6.40
C GLN A 214 8.51 -20.71 6.18
N TRP A 215 7.21 -20.40 6.12
CA TRP A 215 6.73 -19.03 6.03
C TRP A 215 7.14 -18.19 7.23
N TYR A 216 6.94 -18.71 8.42
CA TYR A 216 7.41 -18.04 9.65
C TYR A 216 8.91 -17.75 9.60
N ASN A 217 9.71 -18.75 9.23
CA ASN A 217 11.17 -18.62 9.11
C ASN A 217 11.57 -17.60 8.02
N ALA A 218 10.88 -17.58 6.89
CA ALA A 218 11.12 -16.62 5.82
C ALA A 218 10.85 -15.17 6.26
N LEU A 219 9.78 -14.95 7.03
CA LEU A 219 9.48 -13.64 7.60
C LEU A 219 10.50 -13.24 8.66
N ALA A 220 10.86 -14.14 9.59
CA ALA A 220 11.79 -13.88 10.67
C ALA A 220 13.22 -13.63 10.16
N SER A 221 13.65 -14.35 9.12
CA SER A 221 15.01 -14.24 8.57
C SER A 221 15.23 -13.04 7.66
N LYS A 222 14.18 -12.29 7.28
CA LYS A 222 14.34 -11.17 6.35
C LYS A 222 15.22 -10.05 6.90
N GLY A 223 15.36 -9.95 8.22
CA GLY A 223 16.13 -8.90 8.86
C GLY A 223 15.49 -7.51 8.69
N PHE A 224 16.32 -6.50 8.93
CA PHE A 224 15.93 -5.09 8.85
C PHE A 224 16.70 -4.40 7.70
N PRO A 225 16.12 -4.31 6.48
CA PRO A 225 16.83 -3.74 5.34
C PRO A 225 17.06 -2.24 5.52
N LEU A 226 18.33 -1.82 5.51
CA LEU A 226 18.74 -0.41 5.59
C LEU A 226 18.88 0.27 4.21
N GLU A 227 18.70 -0.47 3.14
CA GLU A 227 18.80 0.06 1.78
C GLU A 227 17.84 1.23 1.51
N SER A 228 18.22 2.10 0.58
CA SER A 228 17.46 3.34 0.28
C SER A 228 16.02 3.08 -0.19
N HIS A 229 15.76 1.92 -0.80
CA HIS A 229 14.41 1.53 -1.26
C HIS A 229 13.42 1.27 -0.11
N ASN A 230 13.91 0.95 1.09
CA ASN A 230 13.05 0.83 2.26
C ASN A 230 12.64 2.22 2.75
N GLN A 231 11.40 2.60 2.51
CA GLN A 231 10.84 3.89 2.85
C GLN A 231 10.22 3.96 4.25
N SER A 232 10.40 2.94 5.11
CA SER A 232 9.83 2.94 6.45
C SER A 232 10.44 4.01 7.36
N VAL A 233 9.66 4.49 8.34
CA VAL A 233 10.16 5.40 9.39
C VAL A 233 11.29 4.74 10.18
N LEU A 234 11.16 3.45 10.46
CA LEU A 234 12.16 2.70 11.24
C LEU A 234 13.50 2.66 10.48
N ALA A 235 13.47 2.37 9.18
CA ALA A 235 14.70 2.39 8.36
C ALA A 235 15.29 3.79 8.26
N LEU A 236 14.47 4.84 8.17
CA LEU A 236 14.93 6.21 8.18
C LEU A 236 15.68 6.56 9.47
N LEU A 237 15.14 6.19 10.65
CA LEU A 237 15.80 6.41 11.94
C LEU A 237 17.17 5.75 11.99
N TYR A 238 17.28 4.49 11.57
CA TYR A 238 18.57 3.79 11.53
C TYR A 238 19.54 4.44 10.53
N ARG A 239 19.09 4.78 9.31
CA ARG A 239 19.95 5.43 8.31
C ARG A 239 20.49 6.76 8.79
N LEU A 240 19.67 7.56 9.48
CA LEU A 240 20.07 8.89 9.93
C LEU A 240 20.99 8.85 11.16
N PHE A 241 20.81 7.88 12.06
CA PHE A 241 21.40 7.99 13.40
C PHE A 241 22.30 6.84 13.82
N SER A 242 22.43 5.74 13.03
CA SER A 242 23.30 4.62 13.40
C SER A 242 24.76 4.80 13.00
N GLY A 243 25.06 5.73 12.11
CA GLY A 243 26.40 5.87 11.53
C GLY A 243 26.82 4.68 10.64
N LYS A 244 25.94 3.73 10.35
CA LYS A 244 26.25 2.61 9.47
C LYS A 244 26.19 3.05 8.01
N PRO A 245 27.11 2.55 7.15
CA PRO A 245 26.99 2.73 5.72
C PRO A 245 25.73 2.01 5.18
N ILE A 246 25.11 2.60 4.18
CA ILE A 246 23.88 2.10 3.57
C ILE A 246 24.06 1.88 2.07
N HIS A 247 23.29 0.97 1.48
CA HIS A 247 23.21 0.83 0.05
C HIS A 247 22.19 1.82 -0.53
N ILE A 248 22.69 2.76 -1.32
CA ILE A 248 21.86 3.63 -2.16
C ILE A 248 21.86 3.00 -3.55
N ILE A 249 20.78 2.31 -3.89
CA ILE A 249 20.73 1.44 -5.08
C ILE A 249 21.07 2.19 -6.37
N SER A 250 20.67 3.47 -6.47
CA SER A 250 21.00 4.32 -7.63
C SER A 250 22.49 4.69 -7.73
N TYR A 251 23.31 4.44 -6.70
CA TYR A 251 24.75 4.76 -6.69
C TYR A 251 25.62 3.54 -7.04
N GLY A 252 25.01 2.37 -7.20
CA GLY A 252 25.74 1.12 -7.46
C GLY A 252 25.88 0.24 -6.22
N PRO A 253 26.74 -0.81 -6.27
CA PRO A 253 26.81 -1.84 -5.22
C PRO A 253 27.52 -1.39 -3.95
N GLU A 254 28.33 -0.32 -4.03
CA GLU A 254 29.15 0.12 -2.88
C GLU A 254 28.29 0.82 -1.82
N PRO A 255 28.45 0.48 -0.54
CA PRO A 255 27.77 1.16 0.54
C PRO A 255 28.32 2.57 0.74
N VAL A 256 27.42 3.52 1.02
CA VAL A 256 27.73 4.94 1.18
C VAL A 256 27.50 5.36 2.63
N GLN A 257 28.42 6.15 3.19
CA GLN A 257 28.20 6.78 4.50
C GLN A 257 27.07 7.81 4.38
N PHE A 258 26.01 7.58 5.16
CA PHE A 258 24.81 8.44 5.16
C PHE A 258 24.35 8.64 6.60
N GLY A 259 24.08 9.87 7.01
CA GLY A 259 23.64 10.17 8.36
C GLY A 259 24.79 10.25 9.40
N PHE A 260 24.39 10.22 10.66
CA PHE A 260 25.24 10.55 11.81
C PHE A 260 25.34 9.35 12.76
N ASN A 261 26.47 9.19 13.43
CA ASN A 261 26.62 8.20 14.51
C ASN A 261 26.26 8.85 15.85
N LEU A 262 24.94 9.00 16.10
CA LEU A 262 24.42 9.69 17.30
C LEU A 262 23.90 8.72 18.35
N PHE A 263 23.38 7.56 17.95
CA PHE A 263 22.72 6.63 18.85
C PHE A 263 23.26 5.21 18.72
N SER A 264 23.38 4.52 19.87
CA SER A 264 23.69 3.09 19.90
C SER A 264 22.54 2.28 19.25
N GLU A 265 22.86 1.07 18.78
CA GLU A 265 21.84 0.16 18.22
C GLU A 265 20.72 -0.12 19.22
N LYS A 266 21.05 -0.26 20.52
CA LYS A 266 20.06 -0.47 21.58
C LYS A 266 19.12 0.74 21.69
N THR A 267 19.65 1.97 21.63
CA THR A 267 18.84 3.19 21.67
C THR A 267 17.92 3.28 20.45
N LEU A 268 18.43 3.00 19.25
CA LEU A 268 17.64 2.99 18.04
C LEU A 268 16.52 1.94 18.07
N PHE A 269 16.83 0.76 18.57
CA PHE A 269 15.83 -0.29 18.76
C PHE A 269 14.71 0.15 19.71
N LEU A 270 15.05 0.78 20.84
CA LEU A 270 14.06 1.33 21.77
C LEU A 270 13.22 2.45 21.15
N LEU A 271 13.83 3.34 20.34
CA LEU A 271 13.11 4.38 19.62
C LEU A 271 12.14 3.77 18.57
N CYS A 272 12.53 2.70 17.90
CA CYS A 272 11.65 1.99 16.99
C CYS A 272 10.45 1.35 17.70
N ILE A 273 10.69 0.73 18.87
CA ILE A 273 9.59 0.19 19.70
C ILE A 273 8.67 1.33 20.15
N ALA A 274 9.23 2.43 20.65
CA ALA A 274 8.45 3.59 21.08
C ALA A 274 7.59 4.14 19.93
N TRP A 275 8.14 4.23 18.71
CA TRP A 275 7.42 4.62 17.52
C TRP A 275 6.24 3.67 17.21
N ILE A 276 6.49 2.36 17.20
CA ILE A 276 5.44 1.35 16.96
C ILE A 276 4.32 1.49 18.00
N ILE A 277 4.65 1.63 19.26
CA ILE A 277 3.67 1.82 20.34
C ILE A 277 2.87 3.11 20.13
N ALA A 278 3.55 4.23 19.80
CA ALA A 278 2.88 5.51 19.55
C ALA A 278 1.90 5.41 18.37
N VAL A 279 2.28 4.73 17.28
CA VAL A 279 1.41 4.50 16.13
C VAL A 279 0.22 3.62 16.51
N LEU A 280 0.41 2.55 17.28
CA LEU A 280 -0.68 1.68 17.74
C LEU A 280 -1.64 2.43 18.65
N VAL A 281 -1.15 3.24 19.58
CA VAL A 281 -1.98 4.11 20.42
C VAL A 281 -2.75 5.11 19.57
N PHE A 282 -2.13 5.71 18.58
CA PHE A 282 -2.79 6.64 17.66
C PHE A 282 -3.87 5.94 16.81
N PHE A 283 -3.58 4.75 16.30
CA PHE A 283 -4.56 3.92 15.59
C PHE A 283 -5.78 3.60 16.48
N LEU A 284 -5.56 3.14 17.71
CA LEU A 284 -6.61 2.83 18.67
C LEU A 284 -7.41 4.10 19.06
N LYS A 285 -6.73 5.23 19.25
CA LYS A 285 -7.41 6.51 19.50
C LYS A 285 -8.40 6.83 18.40
N ILE A 286 -7.97 6.80 17.13
CA ILE A 286 -8.86 7.07 15.99
C ILE A 286 -10.01 6.07 15.96
N LEU A 287 -9.70 4.80 16.16
CA LEU A 287 -10.67 3.72 16.15
C LEU A 287 -11.80 3.90 17.17
N ILE A 288 -11.44 4.37 18.37
CA ILE A 288 -12.39 4.54 19.51
C ILE A 288 -13.10 5.90 19.44
N THR A 289 -12.37 6.99 19.12
CA THR A 289 -12.92 8.35 19.31
C THR A 289 -13.62 8.89 18.07
N GLN A 290 -13.25 8.45 16.86
CA GLN A 290 -13.87 8.98 15.66
C GLN A 290 -15.12 8.19 15.27
N LYS A 291 -16.17 8.94 14.88
CA LYS A 291 -17.40 8.35 14.32
C LYS A 291 -17.11 7.65 12.99
N GLN A 292 -17.93 6.67 12.65
CA GLN A 292 -17.86 5.99 11.35
C GLN A 292 -17.98 7.00 10.22
N SER A 293 -16.93 7.10 9.42
CA SER A 293 -16.85 8.05 8.32
C SER A 293 -15.73 7.64 7.36
N ILE A 294 -15.80 8.12 6.12
CA ILE A 294 -14.73 7.90 5.15
C ILE A 294 -13.39 8.50 5.62
N GLN A 295 -13.42 9.60 6.39
CA GLN A 295 -12.23 10.21 6.99
C GLN A 295 -11.55 9.24 7.96
N LYS A 296 -12.31 8.63 8.88
CA LYS A 296 -11.82 7.61 9.80
C LYS A 296 -11.18 6.45 9.04
N TYR A 297 -11.86 5.93 8.04
CA TYR A 297 -11.39 4.77 7.28
C TYR A 297 -10.14 5.09 6.46
N ALA A 298 -10.08 6.26 5.84
CA ALA A 298 -8.88 6.70 5.13
C ALA A 298 -7.66 6.84 6.06
N LEU A 299 -7.86 7.40 7.27
CA LEU A 299 -6.81 7.49 8.28
C LEU A 299 -6.35 6.11 8.72
N LEU A 300 -7.26 5.19 9.06
CA LEU A 300 -6.90 3.84 9.49
C LEU A 300 -6.14 3.07 8.41
N VAL A 301 -6.58 3.18 7.14
CA VAL A 301 -5.88 2.58 6.00
C VAL A 301 -4.50 3.21 5.78
N GLY A 302 -4.35 4.52 5.97
CA GLY A 302 -3.05 5.19 5.85
C GLY A 302 -2.08 4.81 6.96
N ILE A 303 -2.53 4.76 8.20
CA ILE A 303 -1.68 4.54 9.39
C ILE A 303 -1.03 3.14 9.39
N ILE A 304 -1.63 2.13 8.74
CA ILE A 304 -1.08 0.76 8.73
C ILE A 304 0.35 0.65 8.18
N LEU A 305 0.81 1.61 7.38
CA LEU A 305 2.18 1.63 6.86
C LEU A 305 3.22 2.07 7.90
N LEU A 306 2.81 2.84 8.90
CA LEU A 306 3.73 3.53 9.81
C LEU A 306 4.52 2.60 10.75
N PRO A 307 3.96 1.50 11.30
CA PRO A 307 4.67 0.60 12.21
C PRO A 307 5.54 -0.43 11.48
N LEU A 308 5.48 -0.50 10.15
CA LEU A 308 6.19 -1.52 9.39
C LEU A 308 7.69 -1.25 9.36
N HIS A 309 8.48 -2.30 9.51
CA HIS A 309 9.95 -2.24 9.36
C HIS A 309 10.40 -2.23 7.89
N LEU A 310 9.53 -2.62 6.97
CA LEU A 310 9.77 -2.62 5.54
C LEU A 310 8.57 -2.00 4.81
N VAL A 311 8.81 -0.90 4.11
CA VAL A 311 7.83 -0.23 3.26
C VAL A 311 8.47 0.08 1.93
N TRP A 312 7.99 -0.55 0.88
CA TRP A 312 8.44 -0.29 -0.48
C TRP A 312 7.53 0.71 -1.20
N LYS A 313 8.04 1.34 -2.24
CA LYS A 313 7.32 2.37 -2.99
C LYS A 313 5.89 1.98 -3.41
N PRO A 314 5.60 0.75 -3.90
CA PRO A 314 4.23 0.37 -4.27
C PRO A 314 3.26 0.31 -3.07
N TYR A 315 3.74 0.29 -1.82
CA TYR A 315 2.84 0.33 -0.65
C TYR A 315 2.13 1.68 -0.52
N PHE A 316 2.68 2.75 -1.10
CA PHE A 316 2.04 4.07 -1.04
C PHE A 316 0.77 4.20 -1.89
N VAL A 317 0.29 3.14 -2.56
CA VAL A 317 -1.09 3.08 -3.05
C VAL A 317 -2.11 3.23 -1.91
N PHE A 318 -1.74 2.88 -0.68
CA PHE A 318 -2.54 3.13 0.53
C PHE A 318 -2.67 4.62 0.90
N SER A 319 -1.93 5.51 0.23
CA SER A 319 -2.16 6.97 0.31
C SER A 319 -3.39 7.43 -0.49
N PHE A 320 -3.95 6.58 -1.36
CA PHE A 320 -5.07 6.93 -2.23
C PHE A 320 -6.28 7.52 -1.47
N PRO A 321 -6.83 6.88 -0.42
CA PRO A 321 -7.99 7.42 0.28
C PRO A 321 -7.71 8.75 0.97
N LEU A 322 -6.46 8.98 1.44
CA LEU A 322 -6.05 10.27 2.00
C LEU A 322 -5.99 11.35 0.92
N ALA A 323 -5.40 11.05 -0.24
CA ALA A 323 -5.36 11.95 -1.39
C ALA A 323 -6.77 12.30 -1.88
N PHE A 324 -7.67 11.31 -1.96
CA PHE A 324 -9.07 11.50 -2.31
C PHE A 324 -9.77 12.50 -1.38
N LEU A 325 -9.60 12.37 -0.07
CA LEU A 325 -10.19 13.28 0.90
C LEU A 325 -9.66 14.70 0.78
N ILE A 326 -8.35 14.85 0.66
CA ILE A 326 -7.69 16.15 0.57
C ILE A 326 -8.12 16.88 -0.71
N LEU A 327 -8.12 16.20 -1.85
CA LEU A 327 -8.56 16.77 -3.12
C LEU A 327 -10.05 17.09 -3.11
N ARG A 328 -10.87 16.22 -2.51
CA ARG A 328 -12.30 16.49 -2.29
C ARG A 328 -12.50 17.79 -1.52
N ASP A 329 -11.82 17.93 -0.40
CA ASP A 329 -11.97 19.10 0.46
C ASP A 329 -11.45 20.37 -0.23
N LEU A 330 -10.41 20.29 -1.06
CA LEU A 330 -9.94 21.39 -1.89
C LEU A 330 -10.97 21.86 -2.93
N LEU A 331 -11.61 20.91 -3.63
CA LEU A 331 -12.60 21.24 -4.65
C LEU A 331 -13.83 21.96 -4.07
N PHE A 332 -14.15 21.68 -2.79
CA PHE A 332 -15.30 22.26 -2.10
C PHE A 332 -14.98 23.41 -1.17
N LEU A 333 -13.69 23.79 -1.00
CA LEU A 333 -13.30 24.96 -0.24
C LEU A 333 -13.71 26.23 -1.01
N GLN A 334 -14.78 26.87 -0.54
CA GLN A 334 -15.15 28.23 -0.95
C GLN A 334 -14.23 29.22 -0.20
N GLY A 335 -13.32 29.87 -0.94
CA GLY A 335 -12.49 30.94 -0.39
C GLY A 335 -10.98 30.68 -0.37
N ARG A 336 -10.23 31.76 -0.45
CA ARG A 336 -8.77 31.86 -0.66
C ARG A 336 -7.95 31.35 0.51
N LYS A 337 -7.77 30.03 0.62
CA LYS A 337 -6.76 29.48 1.56
C LYS A 337 -5.59 28.89 0.77
N MET A 338 -4.90 29.76 -0.01
CA MET A 338 -3.74 29.38 -0.84
C MET A 338 -2.63 28.69 -0.02
N TYR A 339 -2.48 28.99 1.26
CA TYR A 339 -1.51 28.31 2.12
C TYR A 339 -1.76 26.81 2.26
N LYS A 340 -2.98 26.33 2.03
CA LYS A 340 -3.30 24.87 2.02
C LYS A 340 -2.82 24.17 0.75
N LEU A 341 -2.55 24.90 -0.33
CA LEU A 341 -2.05 24.32 -1.58
C LEU A 341 -0.59 23.90 -1.48
N PHE A 342 0.22 24.63 -0.70
CA PHE A 342 1.65 24.34 -0.58
C PHE A 342 1.95 22.93 -0.03
N PRO A 343 1.39 22.48 1.11
CA PRO A 343 1.62 21.12 1.60
C PRO A 343 1.16 20.05 0.61
N ILE A 344 0.09 20.32 -0.14
CA ILE A 344 -0.45 19.40 -1.13
C ILE A 344 0.47 19.28 -2.34
N ALA A 345 0.93 20.42 -2.88
CA ALA A 345 1.89 20.43 -3.97
C ALA A 345 3.22 19.76 -3.55
N LEU A 346 3.71 20.06 -2.35
CA LEU A 346 4.90 19.42 -1.78
C LEU A 346 4.73 17.90 -1.69
N THR A 347 3.59 17.44 -1.17
CA THR A 347 3.29 16.01 -1.05
C THR A 347 3.21 15.34 -2.42
N PHE A 348 2.56 15.98 -3.40
CA PHE A 348 2.50 15.48 -4.77
C PHE A 348 3.90 15.35 -5.37
N THR A 349 4.74 16.37 -5.20
CA THR A 349 6.14 16.40 -5.67
C THR A 349 6.94 15.27 -5.05
N PHE A 350 6.88 15.10 -3.73
CA PHE A 350 7.59 14.05 -3.02
C PHE A 350 7.11 12.63 -3.40
N MET A 351 5.81 12.48 -3.64
CA MET A 351 5.25 11.19 -4.01
C MET A 351 5.60 10.78 -5.45
N ASN A 352 5.64 11.73 -6.39
CA ASN A 352 5.69 11.42 -7.82
C ASN A 352 6.96 11.87 -8.52
N LEU A 353 7.52 13.05 -8.19
CA LEU A 353 8.55 13.69 -8.99
C LEU A 353 9.99 13.46 -8.47
N THR A 354 10.16 12.64 -7.43
CA THR A 354 11.47 12.30 -6.86
C THR A 354 12.12 11.08 -7.50
N GLY A 355 11.62 10.65 -8.66
CA GLY A 355 12.14 9.51 -9.42
C GLY A 355 13.43 9.82 -10.15
N LEU A 356 14.17 8.77 -10.45
CA LEU A 356 15.44 8.82 -11.19
C LEU A 356 15.32 9.59 -12.50
N ASP A 357 14.23 9.35 -13.23
CA ASP A 357 13.99 9.93 -14.56
C ASP A 357 13.72 11.44 -14.53
N TYR A 358 13.35 11.99 -13.37
CA TYR A 358 13.03 13.42 -13.21
C TYR A 358 14.18 14.24 -12.64
N ILE A 359 14.90 13.69 -11.65
CA ILE A 359 15.89 14.46 -10.87
C ILE A 359 17.29 13.84 -10.89
N GLY A 360 17.50 12.80 -11.71
CA GLY A 360 18.77 12.10 -11.88
C GLY A 360 19.13 11.17 -10.70
N THR A 361 20.18 10.37 -10.89
CA THR A 361 20.59 9.30 -9.97
C THR A 361 20.96 9.81 -8.59
N SER A 362 21.78 10.88 -8.53
CA SER A 362 22.34 11.40 -7.29
C SER A 362 21.25 11.94 -6.35
N LEU A 363 20.37 12.80 -6.85
CA LEU A 363 19.35 13.44 -6.02
C LEU A 363 18.22 12.45 -5.68
N SER A 364 17.82 11.60 -6.63
CA SER A 364 16.83 10.54 -6.38
C SER A 364 17.30 9.58 -5.28
N GLY A 365 18.58 9.15 -5.30
CA GLY A 365 19.13 8.27 -4.27
C GLY A 365 19.11 8.92 -2.88
N LYS A 366 19.44 10.22 -2.77
CA LYS A 366 19.36 10.95 -1.50
C LYS A 366 17.94 11.05 -0.99
N PHE A 367 16.97 11.36 -1.85
CA PHE A 367 15.56 11.41 -1.48
C PHE A 367 15.02 10.04 -1.06
N GLU A 368 15.45 8.98 -1.71
CA GLU A 368 15.10 7.62 -1.29
C GLU A 368 15.70 7.30 0.09
N ALA A 369 16.98 7.63 0.32
CA ALA A 369 17.62 7.43 1.61
C ALA A 369 16.94 8.23 2.74
N LEU A 370 16.34 9.38 2.43
CA LEU A 370 15.54 10.20 3.35
C LEU A 370 14.07 9.73 3.50
N SER A 371 13.68 8.61 2.90
CA SER A 371 12.28 8.12 2.94
C SER A 371 11.27 9.21 2.54
N ILE A 372 11.55 9.96 1.48
CA ILE A 372 10.76 11.15 1.13
C ILE A 372 9.29 10.83 0.84
N MET A 373 9.00 9.62 0.30
CA MET A 373 7.62 9.19 0.07
C MET A 373 6.88 8.92 1.39
N MET A 374 7.57 8.43 2.43
CA MET A 374 6.98 8.28 3.76
C MET A 374 6.71 9.63 4.39
N LEU A 375 7.59 10.62 4.22
CA LEU A 375 7.34 11.99 4.69
C LEU A 375 6.11 12.60 4.01
N ALA A 376 5.96 12.39 2.69
CA ALA A 376 4.75 12.77 1.97
C ALA A 376 3.49 12.11 2.55
N HIS A 377 3.56 10.82 2.83
CA HIS A 377 2.46 10.05 3.42
C HIS A 377 2.08 10.56 4.82
N LEU A 378 3.06 10.90 5.66
CA LEU A 378 2.85 11.50 6.98
C LEU A 378 2.14 12.86 6.89
N ILE A 379 2.51 13.70 5.91
CA ILE A 379 1.82 14.99 5.66
C ILE A 379 0.35 14.75 5.31
N LEU A 380 0.03 13.74 4.48
CA LEU A 380 -1.35 13.39 4.14
C LEU A 380 -2.15 12.93 5.38
N ILE A 381 -1.56 12.08 6.22
CA ILE A 381 -2.18 11.61 7.46
C ILE A 381 -2.46 12.81 8.39
N PHE A 382 -1.46 13.67 8.59
CA PHE A 382 -1.60 14.86 9.45
C PHE A 382 -2.72 15.78 8.94
N TYR A 383 -2.76 16.05 7.63
CA TYR A 383 -3.81 16.88 7.03
C TYR A 383 -5.18 16.24 7.22
N ALA A 384 -5.34 14.96 6.91
CA ALA A 384 -6.61 14.25 7.05
C ALA A 384 -7.08 14.20 8.53
N TYR A 385 -6.15 14.06 9.48
CA TYR A 385 -6.45 14.05 10.90
C TYR A 385 -6.91 15.43 11.41
N THR A 386 -6.22 16.49 11.01
CA THR A 386 -6.60 17.86 11.38
C THR A 386 -7.96 18.24 10.78
N ALA A 387 -8.19 17.89 9.51
CA ALA A 387 -9.48 18.15 8.86
C ALA A 387 -10.65 17.37 9.51
N ALA A 388 -10.41 16.18 10.08
CA ALA A 388 -11.42 15.40 10.76
C ALA A 388 -11.82 16.00 12.13
N ASN A 389 -10.89 16.70 12.80
CA ASN A 389 -11.11 17.26 14.13
C ASN A 389 -11.63 18.72 14.10
N HIS A 390 -11.42 19.42 12.99
CA HIS A 390 -11.86 20.81 12.82
C HIS A 390 -13.11 20.91 11.94
N LYS A 391 -14.21 20.21 12.35
CA LYS A 391 -15.50 20.31 11.64
C LYS A 391 -16.15 21.71 11.71
N ASP A 392 -15.59 22.62 12.51
CA ASP A 392 -16.12 23.96 12.79
C ASP A 392 -15.26 25.09 12.16
N LEU A 393 -14.32 24.79 11.27
CA LEU A 393 -13.56 25.77 10.48
C LEU A 393 -13.87 25.59 8.98
#